data_148a27a6d17c299bf21c44a54c866bc9
#
_entry.id   148a27a6d17c299bf21c44a54c866bc9
#
_cell.length_a   1.000
_cell.length_b   1.000
_cell.length_c   1.000
_cell.angle_alpha   90.00
_cell.angle_beta   90.00
_cell.angle_gamma   90.00
#
_symmetry.space_group_name_H-M   'P 1'
#
loop_
_entity.id
_entity.type
_entity.pdbx_description
1 polymer ?
#
loop_
_entity_poly.entity_id
_entity_poly.type
_entity_poly.pdbx_seq_one_letter_code
_entity_poly.pdbx_strand_id
1 'polypeptide(L)'
;EVDFVLYGNKGIKAFEVKRTGKISGHMLKGLKAFQKDYPSAKMYFVYGGERRLREGDIEIIPLNDALKELPVILSWAVVGV
;
A
#
# COMPACT_ATOMS: atom_id res chain seq x y z
N GLU A 1 -5.41 -6.11 -7.83
CA GLU A 1 -4.31 -7.04 -7.68
C GLU A 1 -3.22 -6.46 -6.81
N VAL A 2 -2.71 -7.20 -5.89
CA VAL A 2 -1.71 -6.74 -4.94
C VAL A 2 -0.32 -7.12 -5.45
N ASP A 3 0.59 -6.13 -5.51
CA ASP A 3 1.91 -6.40 -6.05
C ASP A 3 2.83 -7.09 -5.04
N PHE A 4 2.76 -6.69 -3.79
CA PHE A 4 3.54 -7.40 -2.76
C PHE A 4 2.95 -7.16 -1.38
N VAL A 5 3.32 -8.03 -0.47
CA VAL A 5 2.78 -8.04 0.89
C VAL A 5 3.95 -8.18 1.86
N LEU A 6 3.95 -7.37 2.91
CA LEU A 6 4.93 -7.47 3.96
C LEU A 6 4.26 -8.05 5.21
N TYR A 7 4.90 -9.03 5.81
CA TYR A 7 4.42 -9.63 7.04
C TYR A 7 5.37 -9.25 8.17
N GLY A 8 4.82 -8.98 9.31
CA GLY A 8 5.63 -8.65 10.47
C GLY A 8 4.90 -8.99 11.75
N ASN A 9 5.55 -8.76 12.88
CA ASN A 9 4.93 -9.03 14.17
C ASN A 9 3.67 -8.22 14.40
N LYS A 10 3.55 -7.08 13.72
CA LYS A 10 2.42 -6.19 13.93
C LYS A 10 1.30 -6.38 12.91
N GLY A 11 1.45 -7.35 12.01
CA GLY A 11 0.39 -7.62 11.06
C GLY A 11 0.86 -7.67 9.62
N ILE A 12 -0.02 -7.24 8.71
CA ILE A 12 0.21 -7.34 7.28
C ILE A 12 0.08 -5.97 6.64
N LYS A 13 0.98 -5.66 5.71
CA LYS A 13 0.88 -4.48 4.86
C LYS A 13 0.87 -4.92 3.42
N ALA A 14 -0.13 -4.49 2.65
CA ALA A 14 -0.26 -4.84 1.25
C ALA A 14 -0.04 -3.61 0.38
N PHE A 15 0.69 -3.77 -0.70
CA PHE A 15 1.07 -2.67 -1.56
C PHE A 15 0.70 -2.96 -3.01
N GLU A 16 0.21 -1.93 -3.68
CA GLU A 16 0.04 -1.97 -5.12
C GLU A 16 0.70 -0.73 -5.68
N VAL A 17 1.45 -0.86 -6.77
CA VAL A 17 2.21 0.22 -7.36
C VAL A 17 1.77 0.46 -8.79
N LYS A 18 1.43 1.68 -9.14
CA LYS A 18 1.06 2.07 -10.49
C LYS A 18 1.78 3.35 -10.86
N ARG A 19 2.21 3.45 -12.10
CA ARG A 19 2.93 4.65 -12.53
C ARG A 19 2.01 5.81 -12.86
N THR A 20 0.73 5.58 -12.97
CA THR A 20 -0.20 6.64 -13.32
C THR A 20 -0.16 7.79 -12.34
N GLY A 21 -0.35 9.00 -12.85
CA GLY A 21 -0.46 10.17 -11.99
C GLY A 21 -1.87 10.49 -11.58
N LYS A 22 -2.84 9.69 -12.03
CA LYS A 22 -4.24 9.90 -11.70
C LYS A 22 -4.81 8.63 -11.09
N ILE A 23 -5.74 8.81 -10.15
CA ILE A 23 -6.37 7.70 -9.47
C ILE A 23 -7.83 7.62 -9.88
N SER A 24 -8.31 6.44 -10.17
CA SER A 24 -9.73 6.20 -10.31
C SER A 24 -10.11 5.06 -9.38
N GLY A 25 -11.38 5.04 -9.00
CA GLY A 25 -11.83 4.09 -7.99
C GLY A 25 -11.58 2.63 -8.33
N HIS A 26 -11.68 2.27 -9.61
CA HIS A 26 -11.50 0.88 -9.98
C HIS A 26 -10.06 0.40 -9.81
N MET A 27 -9.10 1.32 -9.75
CA MET A 27 -7.70 0.94 -9.56
C MET A 27 -7.46 0.37 -8.18
N LEU A 28 -8.35 0.64 -7.24
CA LEU A 28 -8.19 0.19 -5.87
C LEU A 28 -8.88 -1.14 -5.59
N LYS A 29 -9.48 -1.75 -6.62
CA LYS A 29 -10.23 -2.98 -6.42
C LYS A 29 -9.39 -4.13 -5.87
N GLY A 30 -8.15 -4.23 -6.33
CA GLY A 30 -7.28 -5.31 -5.86
C GLY A 30 -7.01 -5.22 -4.37
N LEU A 31 -6.71 -4.02 -3.89
CA LEU A 31 -6.48 -3.82 -2.46
C LEU A 31 -7.75 -4.01 -1.66
N LYS A 32 -8.89 -3.56 -2.19
CA LYS A 32 -10.16 -3.74 -1.50
C LYS A 32 -10.52 -5.21 -1.38
N ALA A 33 -10.26 -5.99 -2.43
CA ALA A 33 -10.51 -7.42 -2.41
C ALA A 33 -9.59 -8.10 -1.40
N PHE A 34 -8.33 -7.70 -1.36
CA PHE A 34 -7.38 -8.25 -0.40
C PHE A 34 -7.84 -7.97 1.04
N GLN A 35 -8.37 -6.77 1.27
CA GLN A 35 -8.81 -6.40 2.61
C GLN A 35 -9.99 -7.23 3.09
N LYS A 36 -10.82 -7.73 2.19
CA LYS A 36 -11.91 -8.60 2.58
C LYS A 36 -11.39 -9.89 3.21
N ASP A 37 -10.26 -10.38 2.69
CA ASP A 37 -9.68 -11.61 3.22
C ASP A 37 -8.81 -11.33 4.44
N TYR A 38 -8.25 -10.12 4.54
CA TYR A 38 -7.35 -9.75 5.63
C TYR A 38 -7.79 -8.41 6.20
N PRO A 39 -8.88 -8.37 6.97
CA PRO A 39 -9.49 -7.09 7.39
C PRO A 39 -8.58 -6.19 8.20
N SER A 40 -7.60 -6.74 8.91
CA SER A 40 -6.71 -5.91 9.70
C SER A 40 -5.46 -5.47 8.97
N ALA A 41 -5.32 -5.86 7.70
CA ALA A 41 -4.15 -5.48 6.94
C ALA A 41 -4.18 -3.99 6.62
N LYS A 42 -2.99 -3.38 6.54
CA LYS A 42 -2.89 -1.99 6.09
C LYS A 42 -2.65 -1.98 4.60
N MET A 43 -3.35 -1.11 3.88
CA MET A 43 -3.32 -1.07 2.44
C MET A 43 -2.66 0.19 1.94
N TYR A 44 -1.75 0.04 1.00
CA TYR A 44 -1.04 1.17 0.41
C TYR A 44 -1.10 1.11 -1.12
N PHE A 45 -1.48 2.22 -1.73
CA PHE A 45 -1.47 2.33 -3.18
C PHE A 45 -0.44 3.39 -3.53
N VAL A 46 0.66 2.99 -4.16
CA VAL A 46 1.75 3.89 -4.52
C VAL A 46 1.58 4.29 -5.97
N TYR A 47 1.61 5.57 -6.25
CA TYR A 47 1.33 6.03 -7.62
C TYR A 47 2.27 7.17 -8.04
N GLY A 48 2.14 7.60 -9.29
CA GLY A 48 3.01 8.60 -9.86
C GLY A 48 2.57 10.04 -9.66
N GLY A 49 1.54 10.28 -8.86
CA GLY A 49 1.08 11.64 -8.59
C GLY A 49 1.86 12.32 -7.49
N GLU A 50 1.40 13.50 -7.08
CA GLU A 50 2.10 14.31 -6.10
C GLU A 50 1.37 14.46 -4.77
N ARG A 51 0.13 14.08 -4.69
CA ARG A 51 -0.67 14.30 -3.50
C ARG A 51 -0.88 13.02 -2.72
N ARG A 52 -0.78 13.14 -1.40
CA ARG A 52 -1.06 12.03 -0.51
C ARG A 52 -2.55 12.04 -0.21
N LEU A 53 -3.20 10.93 -0.47
CA LEU A 53 -4.65 10.82 -0.35
C LEU A 53 -5.00 9.59 0.48
N ARG A 54 -6.27 9.46 0.81
CA ARG A 54 -6.75 8.27 1.49
C ARG A 54 -8.16 7.97 1.00
N GLU A 55 -8.44 6.71 0.72
CA GLU A 55 -9.78 6.28 0.40
C GLU A 55 -10.12 5.09 1.28
N GLY A 56 -11.05 5.28 2.21
CA GLY A 56 -11.36 4.25 3.19
C GLY A 56 -10.12 3.94 4.00
N ASP A 57 -9.72 2.69 4.00
CA ASP A 57 -8.54 2.27 4.72
C ASP A 57 -7.30 2.20 3.85
N ILE A 58 -7.39 2.65 2.61
CA ILE A 58 -6.26 2.60 1.69
C ILE A 58 -5.53 3.93 1.68
N GLU A 59 -4.24 3.91 1.99
CA GLU A 59 -3.42 5.09 1.87
C GLU A 59 -2.87 5.16 0.47
N ILE A 60 -3.05 6.31 -0.18
CA ILE A 60 -2.58 6.53 -1.54
C ILE A 60 -1.39 7.48 -1.43
N ILE A 61 -0.21 7.00 -1.76
CA ILE A 61 1.00 7.79 -1.55
C ILE A 61 1.82 7.93 -2.82
N PRO A 62 2.37 9.13 -3.06
CA PRO A 62 3.27 9.33 -4.18
C PRO A 62 4.49 8.43 -4.08
N LEU A 63 5.00 7.98 -5.21
CA LEU A 63 6.17 7.12 -5.23
C LEU A 63 7.36 7.74 -4.49
N ASN A 64 7.58 9.03 -4.66
CA ASN A 64 8.69 9.69 -3.98
C ASN A 64 8.55 9.61 -2.47
N ASP A 65 7.32 9.79 -1.97
CA ASP A 65 7.08 9.70 -0.53
C ASP A 65 7.29 8.27 -0.05
N ALA A 66 6.83 7.29 -0.84
CA ALA A 66 7.00 5.90 -0.48
C ALA A 66 8.49 5.55 -0.38
N LEU A 67 9.30 6.04 -1.31
CA LEU A 67 10.73 5.78 -1.28
C LEU A 67 11.39 6.41 -0.07
N LYS A 68 10.96 7.59 0.32
CA LYS A 68 11.51 8.24 1.52
C LYS A 68 11.14 7.49 2.79
N GLU A 69 9.95 6.89 2.80
CA GLU A 69 9.46 6.18 3.98
C GLU A 69 9.86 4.71 4.00
N LEU A 70 10.51 4.25 2.94
CA LEU A 70 10.83 2.84 2.81
C LEU A 70 11.62 2.26 4.00
N PRO A 71 12.62 2.95 4.56
CA PRO A 71 13.32 2.39 5.70
C PRO A 71 12.41 2.13 6.89
N VAL A 72 11.44 3.00 7.12
CA VAL A 72 10.48 2.81 8.21
C VAL A 72 9.54 1.65 7.89
N ILE A 73 9.07 1.57 6.65
CA ILE A 73 8.20 0.49 6.23
C ILE A 73 8.91 -0.85 6.38
N LEU A 74 10.16 -0.92 5.93
CA LEU A 74 10.91 -2.17 6.00
C LEU A 74 11.27 -2.56 7.43
N SER A 75 11.53 -1.58 8.29
CA SER A 75 11.86 -1.90 9.67
C SER A 75 10.66 -2.49 10.40
N TRP A 76 9.44 -2.17 9.92
CA TRP A 76 8.25 -2.73 10.50
C TRP A 76 8.15 -4.22 10.19
N ALA A 77 8.55 -4.59 9.00
CA ALA A 77 8.45 -5.96 8.60
C ALA A 77 9.68 -6.68 9.10
N VAL A 78 9.51 -7.54 9.97
CA VAL A 78 10.58 -8.19 10.50
C VAL A 78 10.91 -9.17 9.56
N VAL A 79 11.70 -9.19 9.02
CA VAL A 79 12.07 -10.02 8.23
C VAL A 79 11.82 -11.17 8.09
N GLY A 80 11.86 -11.76 8.19
CA GLY A 80 11.62 -12.94 8.17
C GLY A 80 11.10 -13.33 6.99
N VAL A 81 10.88 -13.06 6.37
CA VAL A 81 10.34 -13.49 5.35
C VAL A 81 10.81 -14.20 4.64
#